data_8b03012a302cfaa54fb538f6de65e8bf
#
_entry.id   8b03012a302cfaa54fb538f6de65e8bf
#
_cell.length_a   1.000
_cell.length_b   1.000
_cell.length_c   1.000
_cell.angle_alpha   90.00
_cell.angle_beta   90.00
_cell.angle_gamma   90.00
#
_symmetry.space_group_name_H-M   'P 1'
#
loop_
_entity.id
_entity.type
_entity.pdbx_description
1 polymer ?
#
loop_
_entity_poly.entity_id
_entity_poly.type
_entity_poly.pdbx_seq_one_letter_code
_entity_poly.pdbx_strand_id
1 'polypeptide(L)'
;MKIAIATRDFTAVSGHAGQARQWLLYDLTEHRSDRLLPAPRRIELAKDEVLHHFEDDLRHPLDGVDIVVAASAGDGFIRHMKKRGTEVLLTGEEDPAIAITRILAGEALPDPRFDITTTLCKLRDLFSRH
;
A
#
# COMPACT_ATOMS: atom_id res chain seq x y z
N MET A 1 -8.31 11.97 1.97
CA MET A 1 -7.71 10.74 1.44
C MET A 1 -7.04 9.96 2.56
N LYS A 2 -7.22 8.65 2.57
CA LYS A 2 -6.58 7.76 3.54
C LYS A 2 -5.68 6.78 2.81
N ILE A 3 -4.45 6.61 3.32
CA ILE A 3 -3.46 5.70 2.77
C ILE A 3 -3.00 4.75 3.85
N ALA A 4 -3.09 3.45 3.59
CA ALA A 4 -2.60 2.41 4.50
C ALA A 4 -1.33 1.78 3.92
N ILE A 5 -0.30 1.67 4.73
CA ILE A 5 0.97 1.06 4.34
C ILE A 5 1.21 -0.20 5.15
N ALA A 6 1.41 -1.33 4.44
CA ALA A 6 1.82 -2.57 5.08
C ALA A 6 3.24 -2.42 5.60
N THR A 7 3.47 -2.78 6.86
CA THR A 7 4.78 -2.58 7.50
C THR A 7 5.25 -3.82 8.24
N ARG A 8 6.56 -3.83 8.52
CA ARG A 8 7.19 -4.73 9.47
C ARG A 8 7.48 -3.90 10.72
N ASP A 9 6.89 -4.30 11.84
CA ASP A 9 7.06 -3.63 13.14
C ASP A 9 6.75 -2.12 13.11
N PHE A 10 5.85 -1.69 12.20
CA PHE A 10 5.46 -0.29 12.02
C PHE A 10 6.62 0.63 11.62
N THR A 11 7.72 0.08 11.12
CA THR A 11 8.91 0.87 10.78
C THR A 11 9.27 0.85 9.31
N ALA A 12 9.13 -0.29 8.64
CA ALA A 12 9.53 -0.44 7.24
C ALA A 12 8.39 -1.00 6.40
N VAL A 13 8.31 -0.56 5.15
CA VAL A 13 7.32 -1.09 4.19
C VAL A 13 7.57 -2.58 4.00
N SER A 14 6.53 -3.38 4.12
CA SER A 14 6.63 -4.84 3.98
C SER A 14 5.90 -5.35 2.74
N GLY A 15 6.20 -6.59 2.36
CA GLY A 15 5.54 -7.29 1.27
C GLY A 15 4.33 -8.09 1.73
N HIS A 16 3.76 -8.86 0.78
CA HIS A 16 2.63 -9.75 1.04
C HIS A 16 1.44 -9.04 1.67
N ALA A 17 0.96 -7.98 1.01
CA ALA A 17 -0.09 -7.12 1.54
C ALA A 17 -1.32 -7.89 2.04
N GLY A 18 -1.73 -8.96 1.35
CA GLY A 18 -2.88 -9.77 1.77
C GLY A 18 -2.68 -10.50 3.08
N GLN A 19 -1.43 -10.70 3.52
CA GLN A 19 -1.06 -11.39 4.76
C GLN A 19 -0.57 -10.44 5.85
N ALA A 20 -0.38 -9.18 5.53
CA ALA A 20 0.20 -8.21 6.46
C ALA A 20 -0.74 -7.94 7.63
N ARG A 21 -0.19 -7.90 8.83
CA ARG A 21 -0.94 -7.63 10.06
C ARG A 21 -0.69 -6.24 10.63
N GLN A 22 0.46 -5.66 10.35
CA GLN A 22 0.88 -4.38 10.92
C GLN A 22 0.84 -3.29 9.85
N TRP A 23 -0.01 -2.29 10.07
CA TRP A 23 -0.27 -1.24 9.10
C TRP A 23 -0.09 0.13 9.72
N LEU A 24 0.40 1.07 8.92
CA LEU A 24 0.36 2.49 9.26
C LEU A 24 -0.74 3.15 8.43
N LEU A 25 -1.70 3.77 9.10
CA LEU A 25 -2.78 4.48 8.44
C LEU A 25 -2.53 5.99 8.52
N TYR A 26 -2.37 6.61 7.35
CA TYR A 26 -2.26 8.06 7.23
C TYR A 26 -3.61 8.62 6.80
N ASP A 27 -4.22 9.41 7.68
CA ASP A 27 -5.44 10.13 7.35
C ASP A 27 -5.07 11.52 6.87
N LEU A 28 -5.21 11.73 5.56
CA LEU A 28 -4.80 12.97 4.90
C LEU A 28 -6.01 13.84 4.54
N THR A 29 -7.16 13.58 5.13
CA THR A 29 -8.42 14.28 4.81
C THR A 29 -8.29 15.79 4.95
N GLU A 30 -7.58 16.26 5.98
CA GLU A 30 -7.37 17.68 6.25
C GLU A 30 -5.93 18.14 5.95
N HIS A 31 -5.14 17.28 5.28
CA HIS A 31 -3.75 17.61 4.99
C HIS A 31 -3.64 18.69 3.92
N ARG A 32 -2.76 19.66 4.17
CA ARG A 32 -2.38 20.70 3.20
C ARG A 32 -0.92 20.53 2.82
N SER A 33 -0.60 20.80 1.56
CA SER A 33 0.74 20.61 1.01
C SER A 33 1.84 21.39 1.72
N ASP A 34 1.50 22.47 2.43
CA ASP A 34 2.42 23.31 3.18
C ASP A 34 2.68 22.86 4.61
N ARG A 35 2.07 21.75 5.02
CA ARG A 35 2.19 21.21 6.39
C ARG A 35 2.98 19.92 6.43
N LEU A 36 3.54 19.64 7.60
CA LEU A 36 4.16 18.35 7.86
C LEU A 36 3.12 17.23 7.80
N LEU A 37 3.56 16.01 7.47
CA LEU A 37 2.68 14.86 7.46
C LEU A 37 2.08 14.63 8.85
N PRO A 38 0.79 14.27 8.93
CA PRO A 38 0.22 13.86 10.21
C PRO A 38 0.88 12.57 10.70
N ALA A 39 0.90 12.36 12.00
CA ALA A 39 1.39 11.11 12.56
C ALA A 39 0.48 9.97 12.11
N PRO A 40 1.05 8.84 11.63
CA PRO A 40 0.23 7.70 11.23
C PRO A 40 -0.34 6.99 12.44
N ARG A 41 -1.51 6.39 12.25
CA ARG A 41 -2.11 5.51 13.23
C ARG A 41 -1.62 4.09 13.02
N ARG A 42 -1.20 3.44 14.10
CA ARG A 42 -0.79 2.03 14.04
C ARG A 42 -2.01 1.14 14.13
N ILE A 43 -2.13 0.22 13.18
CA ILE A 43 -3.22 -0.75 13.14
C ILE A 43 -2.60 -2.13 13.09
N GLU A 44 -2.94 -2.99 14.06
CA GLU A 44 -2.53 -4.37 14.04
C GLU A 44 -3.76 -5.25 13.84
N LEU A 45 -3.74 -6.04 12.77
CA LEU A 45 -4.83 -6.94 12.45
C LEU A 45 -4.68 -8.26 13.19
N ALA A 46 -5.79 -8.83 13.64
CA ALA A 46 -5.81 -10.20 14.14
C ALA A 46 -5.58 -11.17 12.97
N LYS A 47 -5.26 -12.42 13.29
CA LYS A 47 -4.99 -13.44 12.28
C LYS A 47 -6.10 -13.59 11.25
N ASP A 48 -7.35 -13.50 11.69
CA ASP A 48 -8.52 -13.63 10.84
C ASP A 48 -8.93 -12.32 10.15
N GLU A 49 -8.28 -11.22 10.50
CA GLU A 49 -8.53 -9.90 9.91
C GLU A 49 -7.60 -9.54 8.75
N VAL A 50 -6.58 -10.38 8.45
CA VAL A 50 -5.72 -10.12 7.30
C VAL A 50 -6.56 -10.09 6.02
N LEU A 51 -6.23 -9.19 5.10
CA LEU A 51 -7.07 -8.92 3.94
C LEU A 51 -7.25 -10.11 3.03
N HIS A 52 -6.29 -11.04 3.01
CA HIS A 52 -6.38 -12.27 2.23
C HIS A 52 -7.56 -13.18 2.64
N HIS A 53 -7.92 -13.17 3.92
CA HIS A 53 -8.97 -14.04 4.48
C HIS A 53 -10.26 -13.30 4.78
N PHE A 54 -10.30 -11.98 4.56
CA PHE A 54 -11.43 -11.17 5.00
C PHE A 54 -12.56 -11.17 3.96
N GLU A 55 -13.80 -11.37 4.42
CA GLU A 55 -14.97 -11.35 3.56
C GLU A 55 -15.42 -9.91 3.25
N ASP A 56 -15.90 -9.70 2.02
CA ASP A 56 -16.22 -8.36 1.51
C ASP A 56 -17.34 -7.65 2.24
N ASP A 57 -18.28 -8.39 2.81
CA ASP A 57 -19.47 -7.83 3.46
C ASP A 57 -19.26 -7.47 4.92
N LEU A 58 -18.08 -7.75 5.47
CA LEU A 58 -17.76 -7.44 6.87
C LEU A 58 -17.01 -6.11 6.98
N ARG A 59 -17.17 -5.45 8.11
CA ARG A 59 -16.40 -4.25 8.42
C ARG A 59 -14.97 -4.62 8.73
N HIS A 60 -14.04 -3.81 8.25
CA HIS A 60 -12.62 -4.02 8.42
C HIS A 60 -11.95 -2.76 8.95
N PRO A 61 -10.91 -2.88 9.82
CA PRO A 61 -10.17 -1.70 10.30
C PRO A 61 -9.58 -0.81 9.19
N LEU A 62 -9.38 -1.35 7.99
CA LEU A 62 -8.87 -0.61 6.84
C LEU A 62 -9.98 -0.17 5.87
N ASP A 63 -11.24 -0.26 6.26
CA ASP A 63 -12.33 0.23 5.41
C ASP A 63 -12.22 1.74 5.18
N GLY A 64 -12.58 2.18 3.96
CA GLY A 64 -12.51 3.59 3.59
C GLY A 64 -11.12 4.06 3.18
N VAL A 65 -10.14 3.17 3.11
CA VAL A 65 -8.80 3.49 2.63
C VAL A 65 -8.83 3.65 1.11
N ASP A 66 -8.24 4.71 0.60
CA ASP A 66 -8.19 4.99 -0.84
C ASP A 66 -7.03 4.30 -1.52
N ILE A 67 -5.89 4.20 -0.84
CA ILE A 67 -4.66 3.63 -1.38
C ILE A 67 -4.03 2.69 -0.35
N VAL A 68 -3.61 1.51 -0.82
CA VAL A 68 -2.78 0.58 -0.06
C VAL A 68 -1.39 0.57 -0.67
N VAL A 69 -0.36 0.69 0.16
CA VAL A 69 1.05 0.65 -0.27
C VAL A 69 1.73 -0.55 0.37
N ALA A 70 2.46 -1.30 -0.44
CA ALA A 70 3.22 -2.47 0.02
C ALA A 70 4.40 -2.75 -0.91
N ALA A 71 5.35 -3.56 -0.46
CA ALA A 71 6.46 -3.99 -1.30
C ALA A 71 6.03 -5.06 -2.30
N SER A 72 5.02 -5.86 -1.96
CA SER A 72 4.47 -6.87 -2.87
C SER A 72 3.02 -7.19 -2.51
N ALA A 73 2.28 -7.67 -3.51
CA ALA A 73 0.91 -8.15 -3.35
C ALA A 73 0.59 -9.11 -4.49
N GLY A 74 -0.26 -10.10 -4.24
CA GLY A 74 -0.72 -11.01 -5.27
C GLY A 74 -1.75 -10.35 -6.20
N ASP A 75 -1.87 -10.87 -7.41
CA ASP A 75 -2.81 -10.34 -8.41
C ASP A 75 -4.26 -10.43 -7.92
N GLY A 76 -4.61 -11.49 -7.23
CA GLY A 76 -5.94 -11.66 -6.64
C GLY A 76 -6.24 -10.58 -5.60
N PHE A 77 -5.28 -10.25 -4.75
CA PHE A 77 -5.40 -9.18 -3.78
C PHE A 77 -5.63 -7.84 -4.47
N ILE A 78 -4.83 -7.52 -5.48
CA ILE A 78 -4.94 -6.26 -6.22
C ILE A 78 -6.32 -6.12 -6.85
N ARG A 79 -6.83 -7.18 -7.50
CA ARG A 79 -8.17 -7.16 -8.11
C ARG A 79 -9.26 -7.01 -7.06
N HIS A 80 -9.11 -7.70 -5.93
CA HIS A 80 -10.07 -7.63 -4.83
C HIS A 80 -10.18 -6.22 -4.25
N MET A 81 -9.04 -5.58 -4.01
CA MET A 81 -9.01 -4.21 -3.48
C MET A 81 -9.57 -3.22 -4.50
N LYS A 82 -9.31 -3.42 -5.78
CA LYS A 82 -9.85 -2.57 -6.83
C LYS A 82 -11.38 -2.61 -6.86
N LYS A 83 -11.98 -3.79 -6.66
CA LYS A 83 -13.43 -3.92 -6.57
C LYS A 83 -14.02 -3.14 -5.40
N ARG A 84 -13.24 -2.97 -4.33
CA ARG A 84 -13.63 -2.19 -3.15
C ARG A 84 -13.34 -0.70 -3.30
N GLY A 85 -12.84 -0.26 -4.43
CA GLY A 85 -12.50 1.13 -4.67
C GLY A 85 -11.15 1.55 -4.11
N THR A 86 -10.28 0.59 -3.78
CA THR A 86 -8.95 0.85 -3.21
C THR A 86 -7.88 0.56 -4.25
N GLU A 87 -7.01 1.54 -4.50
CA GLU A 87 -5.86 1.36 -5.38
C GLU A 87 -4.69 0.75 -4.60
N VAL A 88 -3.97 -0.17 -5.22
CA VAL A 88 -2.79 -0.80 -4.63
C VAL A 88 -1.55 -0.32 -5.36
N LEU A 89 -0.61 0.28 -4.61
CA LEU A 89 0.68 0.74 -5.12
C LEU A 89 1.79 -0.12 -4.54
N LEU A 90 2.64 -0.66 -5.40
CA LEU A 90 3.78 -1.46 -4.99
C LEU A 90 5.06 -0.64 -5.12
N THR A 91 5.95 -0.75 -4.12
CA THR A 91 7.18 0.05 -4.12
C THR A 91 8.34 -0.67 -3.47
N GLY A 92 9.56 -0.34 -3.94
CA GLY A 92 10.80 -0.74 -3.27
C GLY A 92 11.24 0.25 -2.19
N GLU A 93 10.50 1.34 -1.98
CA GLU A 93 10.80 2.28 -0.90
C GLU A 93 10.54 1.64 0.45
N GLU A 94 11.52 1.64 1.33
CA GLU A 94 11.43 1.01 2.65
C GLU A 94 10.87 1.94 3.73
N ASP A 95 11.02 3.25 3.56
CA ASP A 95 10.55 4.23 4.54
C ASP A 95 9.11 4.66 4.23
N PRO A 96 8.15 4.36 5.14
CA PRO A 96 6.75 4.72 4.91
C PRO A 96 6.52 6.22 4.72
N ALA A 97 7.20 7.06 5.49
CA ALA A 97 7.01 8.51 5.40
C ALA A 97 7.50 9.05 4.05
N ILE A 98 8.61 8.52 3.53
CA ILE A 98 9.11 8.89 2.21
C ILE A 98 8.13 8.47 1.12
N ALA A 99 7.58 7.25 1.22
CA ALA A 99 6.59 6.77 0.27
C ALA A 99 5.35 7.69 0.22
N ILE A 100 4.82 8.06 1.38
CA ILE A 100 3.67 8.98 1.46
C ILE A 100 4.02 10.34 0.87
N THR A 101 5.19 10.88 1.20
CA THR A 101 5.62 12.19 0.69
C THR A 101 5.69 12.20 -0.84
N ARG A 102 6.21 11.14 -1.44
CA ARG A 102 6.26 11.01 -2.90
C ARG A 102 4.88 10.93 -3.54
N ILE A 103 3.97 10.15 -2.92
CA ILE A 103 2.59 10.04 -3.40
C ILE A 103 1.91 11.41 -3.39
N LEU A 104 2.05 12.16 -2.31
CA LEU A 104 1.43 13.49 -2.18
C LEU A 104 2.02 14.52 -3.15
N ALA A 105 3.29 14.36 -3.49
CA ALA A 105 3.96 15.24 -4.46
C ALA A 105 3.65 14.84 -5.91
N GLY A 106 2.92 13.77 -6.14
CA GLY A 106 2.66 13.25 -7.48
C GLY A 106 3.87 12.57 -8.11
N GLU A 107 4.88 12.24 -7.32
CA GLU A 107 6.10 11.60 -7.81
C GLU A 107 5.91 10.09 -7.91
N ALA A 108 6.59 9.46 -8.89
CA ALA A 108 6.58 8.03 -9.03
C ALA A 108 7.31 7.37 -7.86
N LEU A 109 6.77 6.24 -7.37
CA LEU A 109 7.43 5.44 -6.36
C LEU A 109 8.50 4.56 -7.01
N PRO A 110 9.61 4.25 -6.31
CA PRO A 110 10.58 3.27 -6.79
C PRO A 110 9.93 1.92 -7.04
N ASP A 111 10.37 1.23 -8.08
CA ASP A 111 9.85 -0.11 -8.37
C ASP A 111 10.21 -1.09 -7.27
N PRO A 112 9.31 -2.04 -6.96
CA PRO A 112 9.60 -3.07 -5.97
C PRO A 112 10.83 -3.91 -6.36
N ARG A 113 11.55 -4.37 -5.35
CA ARG A 113 12.69 -5.26 -5.55
C ARG A 113 12.20 -6.70 -5.67
N PHE A 114 11.94 -7.11 -6.90
CA PHE A 114 11.55 -8.48 -7.21
C PHE A 114 12.72 -9.27 -7.76
N ASP A 115 12.46 -10.54 -8.11
CA ASP A 115 13.27 -11.28 -9.04
C ASP A 115 13.55 -10.40 -10.27
N ILE A 116 14.82 -10.21 -10.58
CA ILE A 116 15.27 -9.27 -11.62
C ILE A 116 14.62 -9.58 -12.97
N THR A 117 14.52 -10.87 -13.30
CA THR A 117 13.96 -11.30 -14.59
C THR A 117 12.49 -10.91 -14.72
N THR A 118 11.70 -11.17 -13.67
CA THR A 118 10.28 -10.82 -13.65
C THR A 118 10.08 -9.31 -13.71
N THR A 119 10.88 -8.57 -12.98
CA THR A 119 10.81 -7.10 -12.96
C THR A 119 11.10 -6.50 -14.32
N LEU A 120 12.14 -7.01 -15.01
CA LEU A 120 12.49 -6.55 -16.35
C LEU A 120 11.37 -6.81 -17.36
N CYS A 121 10.75 -7.98 -17.30
CA CYS A 121 9.63 -8.32 -18.18
C CYS A 121 8.45 -7.39 -17.96
N LYS A 122 8.10 -7.12 -16.70
CA LYS A 122 6.99 -6.21 -16.37
C LYS A 122 7.28 -4.79 -16.81
N LEU A 123 8.50 -4.31 -16.64
CA LEU A 123 8.89 -2.97 -17.09
C LEU A 123 8.81 -2.85 -18.61
N ARG A 124 9.26 -3.87 -19.34
CA ARG A 124 9.14 -3.89 -20.80
C ARG A 124 7.69 -3.79 -21.25
N ASP A 125 6.80 -4.55 -20.61
CA ASP A 125 5.38 -4.53 -20.94
C ASP A 125 4.76 -3.15 -20.69
N LEU A 126 5.15 -2.48 -19.61
CA LEU A 126 4.69 -1.13 -19.32
C LEU A 126 5.16 -0.12 -20.35
N PHE A 127 6.42 -0.19 -20.75
CA PHE A 127 6.98 0.72 -21.75
C PHE A 127 6.47 0.45 -23.16
N SER A 128 6.19 -0.81 -23.49
CA SER A 128 5.70 -1.16 -24.82
C SER A 128 4.25 -0.72 -25.08
N ARG A 129 3.51 -0.34 -24.05
CA ARG A 129 2.14 0.14 -24.14
C ARG A 129 2.03 1.65 -24.40
N HIS A 130 3.13 2.30 -24.37
CA HIS A 130 3.23 3.71 -24.66
C HIS A 130 3.72 3.95 -26.08
#